data_b5dbff5e93802fa334726bafb3f68ab2
#
_entry.id   b5dbff5e93802fa334726bafb3f68ab2
#
_cell.length_a   1.000
_cell.length_b   1.000
_cell.length_c   1.000
_cell.angle_alpha   90.00
_cell.angle_beta   90.00
_cell.angle_gamma   90.00
#
_symmetry.space_group_name_H-M   'P 1'
#
loop_
_entity.id
_entity.type
_entity.pdbx_description
1 polymer ?
#
loop_
_entity_poly.entity_id
_entity_poly.type
_entity_poly.pdbx_seq_one_letter_code
_entity_poly.pdbx_strand_id
1 'polypeptide(L)'
;MDAGDDGPKRRHRRENEEPIPHDGATLTDADTSDSEQSEAAQKADGLRWAIRIRLATANGIGGFVVWAYLRWLFPWNDAGAPINETLNERIFLVYLVGVTLVTIPIQNVLMHISVRWAEDNRAPGRFRRGLVLRLAITLAVQNFLWWTLAGAIFAMVNRSPRIGFGIALAGLITSTLIYLLLDRPIRPLIDLAQGGEVTTRRKRDVERRLWVLWLLGSGIPLLGVGLVVLTAPEGTPVSPWRLGVLLSVGLVAGGVVMWGAASAVGRRIDRVRRAMSEVSQGNLNIRLPVDDGGDLGRLAEGFNAMTTGLEERAVLQDLFGRQVGQDVAQWALHHGRDLGGEERPLSVLFVDLEGYTAYSESHTPHEVVEMLNGFFAVVAEMVTAHGGWINKFEGDAALCIFGAPVTQEDHAARALAVAAELPAALARVGARAGVGVATGTALAGYVGTQDRYEYTVIGDIVNVAARLCDQAKHTDAGVLVAEEAIQASREGVVNDATQAVLRRSTFERRGRALLRGRTQHTEMYELLPFGF
;
A
#
# COMPACT_ATOMS: atom_id res chain seq x y z
N MET A 1 -23.97 68.74 -9.24
CA MET A 1 -25.23 68.34 -9.84
C MET A 1 -25.38 66.87 -9.44
N ASP A 2 -25.88 66.65 -8.28
CA ASP A 2 -27.30 66.61 -7.87
C ASP A 2 -28.01 65.39 -8.43
N ALA A 3 -28.43 64.57 -7.67
CA ALA A 3 -29.54 64.13 -6.85
C ALA A 3 -29.30 62.63 -6.53
N GLY A 4 -29.32 62.00 -5.39
CA GLY A 4 -30.31 62.15 -4.32
C GLY A 4 -31.47 61.18 -4.57
N ASP A 5 -31.44 59.97 -4.00
CA ASP A 5 -32.69 59.28 -3.71
C ASP A 5 -32.59 58.44 -2.44
N ASP A 6 -33.42 58.80 -1.50
CA ASP A 6 -33.66 58.21 -0.19
C ASP A 6 -34.74 57.11 -0.32
N GLY A 7 -34.45 55.90 0.12
CA GLY A 7 -35.43 54.81 0.25
C GLY A 7 -35.43 54.19 1.65
N PRO A 8 -36.53 53.74 2.24
CA PRO A 8 -36.79 53.75 3.67
C PRO A 8 -36.23 52.53 4.44
N LYS A 9 -35.71 52.84 5.63
CA LYS A 9 -35.28 51.90 6.68
C LYS A 9 -36.46 51.07 7.18
N ARG A 10 -36.47 49.77 6.88
CA ARG A 10 -37.30 48.79 7.62
C ARG A 10 -36.54 48.34 8.88
N ARG A 11 -37.13 48.72 10.03
CA ARG A 11 -36.80 48.18 11.35
C ARG A 11 -37.31 46.73 11.42
N HIS A 12 -36.41 45.74 11.48
CA HIS A 12 -36.73 44.39 11.96
C HIS A 12 -36.52 44.30 13.47
N ARG A 13 -37.60 43.98 14.11
CA ARG A 13 -37.82 43.64 15.51
C ARG A 13 -36.91 42.46 15.88
N ARG A 14 -36.04 42.63 16.88
CA ARG A 14 -35.30 41.53 17.54
C ARG A 14 -36.32 40.86 18.47
N GLU A 15 -36.67 39.63 18.16
CA GLU A 15 -37.23 38.66 19.10
C GLU A 15 -36.07 38.06 19.90
N ASN A 16 -36.23 38.05 21.23
CA ASN A 16 -35.32 37.46 22.20
C ASN A 16 -35.39 35.92 22.05
N GLU A 17 -34.35 35.31 21.49
CA GLU A 17 -34.07 33.88 21.69
C GLU A 17 -33.09 33.77 22.85
N GLU A 18 -33.52 33.13 23.97
CA GLU A 18 -32.69 32.71 25.07
C GLU A 18 -31.66 31.69 24.57
N PRO A 19 -30.37 31.76 24.98
CA PRO A 19 -29.37 30.78 24.59
C PRO A 19 -29.62 29.47 25.37
N ILE A 20 -29.79 28.37 24.61
CA ILE A 20 -29.75 26.99 25.11
C ILE A 20 -28.34 26.74 25.67
N PRO A 21 -28.16 26.23 26.90
CA PRO A 21 -26.85 25.93 27.44
C PRO A 21 -26.29 24.68 26.74
N HIS A 22 -25.23 24.87 25.96
CA HIS A 22 -24.35 23.78 25.47
C HIS A 22 -23.40 23.39 26.62
N ASP A 23 -23.88 22.61 27.57
CA ASP A 23 -23.05 21.82 28.49
C ASP A 23 -22.74 20.47 27.83
N GLY A 24 -21.51 20.30 27.32
CA GLY A 24 -21.09 19.01 26.81
C GLY A 24 -19.76 18.93 26.01
N ALA A 25 -18.95 19.99 25.96
CA ALA A 25 -17.78 19.97 25.06
C ALA A 25 -16.44 20.48 25.66
N THR A 26 -16.20 20.39 26.99
CA THR A 26 -14.93 20.90 27.55
C THR A 26 -14.17 19.94 28.45
N LEU A 27 -14.63 18.70 28.66
CA LEU A 27 -13.92 17.72 29.50
C LEU A 27 -13.15 16.66 28.72
N THR A 28 -13.42 16.47 27.43
CA THR A 28 -12.77 15.43 26.60
C THR A 28 -11.45 15.89 25.94
N ASP A 29 -11.30 17.17 25.62
CA ASP A 29 -10.09 17.70 24.97
C ASP A 29 -8.90 17.88 25.93
N ALA A 30 -9.15 18.16 27.21
CA ALA A 30 -8.10 18.29 28.23
C ALA A 30 -7.51 16.91 28.62
N ASP A 31 -8.35 15.89 28.77
CA ASP A 31 -7.92 14.53 29.12
C ASP A 31 -7.14 13.84 27.99
N THR A 32 -7.47 14.11 26.74
CA THR A 32 -6.72 13.60 25.57
C THR A 32 -5.38 14.28 25.42
N SER A 33 -5.27 15.58 25.66
CA SER A 33 -4.00 16.32 25.59
C SER A 33 -3.02 15.90 26.71
N ASP A 34 -3.50 15.64 27.90
CA ASP A 34 -2.67 15.18 29.04
C ASP A 34 -2.18 13.74 28.83
N SER A 35 -2.99 12.87 28.25
CA SER A 35 -2.59 11.49 27.91
C SER A 35 -1.54 11.45 26.79
N GLU A 36 -1.67 12.24 25.75
CA GLU A 36 -0.70 12.36 24.66
C GLU A 36 0.64 12.95 25.13
N GLN A 37 0.61 13.96 26.01
CA GLN A 37 1.82 14.53 26.60
C GLN A 37 2.54 13.55 27.52
N SER A 38 1.80 12.77 28.32
CA SER A 38 2.34 11.70 29.16
C SER A 38 3.02 10.60 28.34
N GLU A 39 2.42 10.18 27.23
CA GLU A 39 2.98 9.17 26.34
C GLU A 39 4.25 9.66 25.62
N ALA A 40 4.28 10.91 25.17
CA ALA A 40 5.45 11.53 24.57
C ALA A 40 6.63 11.67 25.56
N ALA A 41 6.35 12.08 26.80
CA ALA A 41 7.33 12.14 27.88
C ALA A 41 7.91 10.76 28.21
N GLN A 42 7.07 9.73 28.30
CA GLN A 42 7.52 8.36 28.56
C GLN A 42 8.39 7.79 27.42
N LYS A 43 8.06 8.07 26.17
CA LYS A 43 8.87 7.70 25.00
C LYS A 43 10.24 8.42 25.01
N ALA A 44 10.27 9.69 25.40
CA ALA A 44 11.49 10.49 25.52
C ALA A 44 12.42 9.96 26.63
N ASP A 45 11.87 9.60 27.78
CA ASP A 45 12.65 9.03 28.90
C ASP A 45 13.17 7.62 28.58
N GLY A 46 12.38 6.80 27.91
CA GLY A 46 12.83 5.50 27.41
C GLY A 46 14.01 5.63 26.44
N LEU A 47 13.99 6.66 25.57
CA LEU A 47 15.09 6.95 24.66
C LEU A 47 16.36 7.42 25.37
N ARG A 48 16.23 8.33 26.34
CA ARG A 48 17.34 8.79 27.20
C ARG A 48 18.02 7.62 27.89
N TRP A 49 17.23 6.75 28.51
CA TRP A 49 17.71 5.56 29.19
C TRP A 49 18.43 4.59 28.24
N ALA A 50 17.83 4.31 27.05
CA ALA A 50 18.43 3.47 26.03
C ALA A 50 19.76 3.98 25.52
N ILE A 51 19.93 5.31 25.37
CA ILE A 51 21.19 5.93 24.96
C ILE A 51 22.24 5.80 26.07
N ARG A 52 21.86 6.08 27.35
CA ARG A 52 22.77 5.95 28.50
C ARG A 52 23.33 4.53 28.64
N ILE A 53 22.47 3.50 28.56
CA ILE A 53 22.92 2.11 28.63
C ILE A 53 23.91 1.79 27.51
N ARG A 54 23.60 2.17 26.28
CA ARG A 54 24.48 1.89 25.14
C ARG A 54 25.84 2.60 25.27
N LEU A 55 25.86 3.83 25.76
CA LEU A 55 27.10 4.54 26.07
C LEU A 55 27.90 3.82 27.18
N ALA A 56 27.26 3.40 28.26
CA ALA A 56 27.89 2.67 29.35
C ALA A 56 28.45 1.32 28.85
N THR A 57 27.66 0.57 28.08
CA THR A 57 28.08 -0.72 27.50
C THR A 57 29.28 -0.54 26.56
N ALA A 58 29.25 0.45 25.67
CA ALA A 58 30.36 0.69 24.75
C ALA A 58 31.64 1.07 25.50
N ASN A 59 31.55 1.94 26.51
CA ASN A 59 32.71 2.31 27.34
C ASN A 59 33.22 1.15 28.20
N GLY A 60 32.32 0.29 28.73
CA GLY A 60 32.69 -0.92 29.43
C GLY A 60 33.48 -1.90 28.55
N ILE A 61 33.01 -2.12 27.33
CA ILE A 61 33.71 -2.94 26.31
C ILE A 61 35.07 -2.32 25.99
N GLY A 62 35.12 -1.00 25.75
CA GLY A 62 36.38 -0.30 25.48
C GLY A 62 37.38 -0.41 26.63
N GLY A 63 36.92 -0.19 27.86
CA GLY A 63 37.77 -0.38 29.07
C GLY A 63 38.33 -1.80 29.18
N PHE A 64 37.50 -2.81 28.93
CA PHE A 64 37.95 -4.19 28.89
C PHE A 64 38.97 -4.46 27.78
N VAL A 65 38.74 -3.92 26.58
CA VAL A 65 39.70 -4.06 25.46
C VAL A 65 41.04 -3.44 25.80
N VAL A 66 41.07 -2.23 26.41
CA VAL A 66 42.32 -1.60 26.88
C VAL A 66 43.01 -2.44 27.94
N TRP A 67 42.25 -2.90 28.93
CA TRP A 67 42.80 -3.74 29.99
C TRP A 67 43.40 -5.04 29.42
N ALA A 68 42.68 -5.74 28.52
CA ALA A 68 43.16 -6.96 27.87
C ALA A 68 44.38 -6.69 26.98
N TYR A 69 44.39 -5.58 26.24
CA TYR A 69 45.53 -5.15 25.43
C TYR A 69 46.77 -4.92 26.28
N LEU A 70 46.65 -4.15 27.35
CA LEU A 70 47.79 -3.85 28.25
C LEU A 70 48.25 -5.08 29.03
N ARG A 71 47.33 -5.98 29.43
CA ARG A 71 47.63 -7.14 30.25
C ARG A 71 48.26 -8.30 29.47
N TRP A 72 47.79 -8.55 28.26
CA TRP A 72 48.15 -9.74 27.49
C TRP A 72 48.91 -9.45 26.20
N LEU A 73 48.56 -8.44 25.47
CA LEU A 73 49.15 -8.15 24.18
C LEU A 73 50.38 -7.23 24.30
N PHE A 74 50.36 -6.35 25.28
CA PHE A 74 51.42 -5.37 25.51
C PHE A 74 51.81 -5.32 26.99
N PRO A 75 52.45 -6.39 27.52
CA PRO A 75 52.87 -6.44 28.91
C PRO A 75 53.83 -5.27 29.20
N TRP A 76 53.66 -4.68 30.37
CA TRP A 76 54.39 -3.49 30.86
C TRP A 76 55.92 -3.66 30.80
N ASN A 77 56.42 -4.91 30.91
CA ASN A 77 57.84 -5.20 30.92
C ASN A 77 58.57 -5.00 29.58
N ASP A 78 57.82 -4.91 28.44
CA ASP A 78 58.40 -4.70 27.11
C ASP A 78 58.63 -3.19 26.80
N ALA A 79 58.27 -2.27 27.71
CA ALA A 79 58.33 -0.84 27.47
C ALA A 79 59.72 -0.21 27.78
N GLY A 80 60.69 -0.98 28.21
CA GLY A 80 62.06 -0.52 28.41
C GLY A 80 62.30 0.44 29.61
N ALA A 81 61.25 0.73 30.40
CA ALA A 81 61.35 1.54 31.63
C ALA A 81 60.57 0.85 32.77
N PRO A 82 61.02 0.97 34.03
CA PRO A 82 60.25 0.43 35.16
C PRO A 82 58.93 1.18 35.29
N ILE A 83 57.83 0.50 35.06
CA ILE A 83 56.49 1.08 35.12
C ILE A 83 56.01 0.98 36.56
N ASN A 84 55.60 2.10 37.12
CA ASN A 84 55.00 2.16 38.45
C ASN A 84 53.49 1.81 38.33
N GLU A 85 53.16 0.51 38.52
CA GLU A 85 51.79 0.01 38.41
C GLU A 85 50.86 0.74 39.36
N THR A 86 51.25 0.99 40.62
CA THR A 86 50.40 1.68 41.61
C THR A 86 50.16 3.13 41.25
N LEU A 87 51.09 3.80 40.60
CA LEU A 87 50.91 5.14 40.11
C LEU A 87 49.90 5.18 38.94
N ASN A 88 50.04 4.27 38.01
CA ASN A 88 49.14 4.13 36.88
C ASN A 88 47.70 3.83 37.31
N GLU A 89 47.51 2.93 38.28
CA GLU A 89 46.18 2.63 38.83
C GLU A 89 45.55 3.87 39.50
N ARG A 90 46.32 4.63 40.29
CA ARG A 90 45.83 5.88 40.90
C ARG A 90 45.46 6.92 39.84
N ILE A 91 46.31 7.12 38.84
CA ILE A 91 46.05 8.05 37.74
C ILE A 91 44.80 7.62 36.96
N PHE A 92 44.64 6.33 36.69
CA PHE A 92 43.46 5.79 36.02
C PHE A 92 42.19 6.09 36.81
N LEU A 93 42.18 5.85 38.12
CA LEU A 93 41.03 6.08 38.99
C LEU A 93 40.67 7.59 39.06
N VAL A 94 41.67 8.44 39.25
CA VAL A 94 41.46 9.91 39.26
C VAL A 94 40.97 10.41 37.91
N TYR A 95 41.55 9.91 36.81
CA TYR A 95 41.11 10.25 35.46
C TYR A 95 39.69 9.79 35.20
N LEU A 96 39.34 8.53 35.55
CA LEU A 96 37.99 8.00 35.36
C LEU A 96 36.94 8.81 36.12
N VAL A 97 37.21 9.16 37.40
CA VAL A 97 36.32 9.98 38.19
C VAL A 97 36.19 11.38 37.58
N GLY A 98 37.29 12.02 37.20
CA GLY A 98 37.34 13.37 36.63
C GLY A 98 36.57 13.43 35.29
N VAL A 99 36.82 12.47 34.39
CA VAL A 99 36.11 12.40 33.11
C VAL A 99 34.62 12.11 33.29
N THR A 100 34.25 11.24 34.23
CA THR A 100 32.86 10.93 34.52
C THR A 100 32.11 12.17 35.04
N LEU A 101 32.72 12.91 36.00
CA LEU A 101 32.14 14.12 36.55
C LEU A 101 31.92 15.24 35.49
N VAL A 102 32.76 15.29 34.47
CA VAL A 102 32.62 16.27 33.38
C VAL A 102 31.69 15.78 32.27
N THR A 103 31.79 14.51 31.91
CA THR A 103 31.08 13.93 30.76
C THR A 103 29.58 13.79 31.01
N ILE A 104 29.18 13.35 32.23
CA ILE A 104 27.77 13.13 32.55
C ILE A 104 26.94 14.43 32.44
N PRO A 105 27.35 15.56 33.03
CA PRO A 105 26.63 16.83 32.86
C PRO A 105 26.55 17.27 31.41
N ILE A 106 27.66 17.21 30.65
CA ILE A 106 27.69 17.58 29.23
C ILE A 106 26.73 16.74 28.43
N GLN A 107 26.75 15.42 28.62
CA GLN A 107 25.82 14.51 27.94
C GLN A 107 24.35 14.76 28.31
N ASN A 108 24.06 15.04 29.58
CA ASN A 108 22.71 15.35 30.04
C ASN A 108 22.21 16.67 29.39
N VAL A 109 23.03 17.72 29.34
CA VAL A 109 22.66 18.96 28.65
C VAL A 109 22.44 18.74 27.16
N LEU A 110 23.33 18.00 26.49
CA LEU A 110 23.22 17.68 25.08
C LEU A 110 21.94 16.90 24.76
N MET A 111 21.63 15.90 25.59
CA MET A 111 20.41 15.11 25.49
C MET A 111 19.17 15.94 25.76
N HIS A 112 19.20 16.79 26.80
CA HIS A 112 18.07 17.65 27.13
C HIS A 112 17.74 18.60 25.95
N ILE A 113 18.74 19.27 25.37
CA ILE A 113 18.56 20.15 24.21
C ILE A 113 18.03 19.37 22.98
N SER A 114 18.49 18.12 22.82
CA SER A 114 18.15 17.30 21.64
C SER A 114 16.75 16.65 21.71
N VAL A 115 16.20 16.42 22.90
CA VAL A 115 14.95 15.65 23.09
C VAL A 115 13.77 16.52 23.50
N ARG A 116 13.99 17.59 24.30
CA ARG A 116 12.93 18.43 24.89
C ARG A 116 11.91 18.98 23.88
N TRP A 117 12.32 19.34 22.68
CA TRP A 117 11.43 19.87 21.65
C TRP A 117 10.41 18.81 21.18
N ALA A 118 10.76 17.50 21.26
CA ALA A 118 9.86 16.41 20.92
C ALA A 118 8.79 16.19 22.01
N GLU A 119 9.13 16.50 23.27
CA GLU A 119 8.19 16.49 24.39
C GLU A 119 7.14 17.61 24.26
N ASP A 120 7.57 18.78 23.76
CA ASP A 120 6.71 19.96 23.57
C ASP A 120 5.87 19.88 22.27
N ASN A 121 5.96 18.80 21.49
CA ASN A 121 5.32 18.60 20.18
C ASN A 121 5.51 19.79 19.20
N ARG A 122 6.67 20.46 19.27
CA ARG A 122 7.02 21.64 18.46
C ARG A 122 8.12 21.28 17.45
N ALA A 123 8.05 21.86 16.25
CA ALA A 123 9.12 21.69 15.27
C ALA A 123 10.44 22.27 15.80
N PRO A 124 11.59 21.56 15.72
CA PRO A 124 12.86 22.03 16.21
C PRO A 124 13.39 23.19 15.37
N GLY A 125 13.88 24.25 16.02
CA GLY A 125 14.59 25.32 15.33
C GLY A 125 15.85 24.81 14.61
N ARG A 126 16.39 25.57 13.65
CA ARG A 126 17.54 25.18 12.80
C ARG A 126 18.73 24.63 13.58
N PHE A 127 19.06 25.24 14.72
CA PHE A 127 20.17 24.82 15.57
C PHE A 127 19.91 23.44 16.21
N ARG A 128 18.73 23.26 16.82
CA ARG A 128 18.35 21.97 17.46
C ARG A 128 18.25 20.85 16.44
N ARG A 129 17.68 21.13 15.25
CA ARG A 129 17.67 20.20 14.12
C ARG A 129 19.07 19.75 13.72
N GLY A 130 20.01 20.71 13.59
CA GLY A 130 21.41 20.40 13.28
C GLY A 130 22.10 19.55 14.35
N LEU A 131 21.77 19.77 15.63
CA LEU A 131 22.31 19.04 16.76
C LEU A 131 21.80 17.58 16.77
N VAL A 132 20.49 17.38 16.62
CA VAL A 132 19.88 16.03 16.55
C VAL A 132 20.48 15.21 15.40
N LEU A 133 20.62 15.82 14.22
CA LEU A 133 21.20 15.15 13.04
C LEU A 133 22.66 14.71 13.23
N ARG A 134 23.38 15.33 14.16
CA ARG A 134 24.80 15.05 14.45
C ARG A 134 25.02 14.40 15.80
N LEU A 135 23.98 14.12 16.57
CA LEU A 135 24.08 13.68 17.97
C LEU A 135 24.98 12.45 18.13
N ALA A 136 24.79 11.40 17.32
CA ALA A 136 25.59 10.19 17.40
C ALA A 136 27.08 10.44 17.12
N ILE A 137 27.40 11.26 16.11
CA ILE A 137 28.79 11.58 15.77
C ILE A 137 29.41 12.53 16.82
N THR A 138 28.64 13.46 17.38
CA THR A 138 29.12 14.37 18.44
C THR A 138 29.52 13.60 19.70
N LEU A 139 28.68 12.62 20.12
CA LEU A 139 28.96 11.76 21.26
C LEU A 139 30.17 10.84 21.02
N ALA A 140 30.30 10.31 19.80
CA ALA A 140 31.43 9.48 19.40
C ALA A 140 32.74 10.27 19.38
N VAL A 141 32.74 11.49 18.80
CA VAL A 141 33.91 12.37 18.78
C VAL A 141 34.31 12.84 20.18
N GLN A 142 33.33 13.22 21.01
CA GLN A 142 33.57 13.56 22.41
C GLN A 142 34.26 12.41 23.16
N ASN A 143 33.78 11.17 22.98
CA ASN A 143 34.37 10.00 23.58
C ASN A 143 35.81 9.75 23.09
N PHE A 144 36.06 9.88 21.79
CA PHE A 144 37.39 9.73 21.21
C PHE A 144 38.39 10.76 21.80
N LEU A 145 37.97 11.99 22.00
CA LEU A 145 38.80 13.04 22.60
C LEU A 145 39.22 12.69 24.04
N TRP A 146 38.30 12.13 24.86
CA TRP A 146 38.63 11.68 26.20
C TRP A 146 39.65 10.53 26.19
N TRP A 147 39.45 9.52 25.32
CA TRP A 147 40.40 8.42 25.19
C TRP A 147 41.80 8.89 24.70
N THR A 148 41.83 9.86 23.78
CA THR A 148 43.09 10.44 23.29
C THR A 148 43.81 11.23 24.39
N LEU A 149 43.05 11.97 25.21
CA LEU A 149 43.58 12.65 26.37
C LEU A 149 44.15 11.66 27.40
N ALA A 150 43.43 10.56 27.69
CA ALA A 150 43.95 9.48 28.51
C ALA A 150 45.26 8.95 27.94
N GLY A 151 45.29 8.64 26.66
CA GLY A 151 46.47 8.15 25.96
C GLY A 151 47.66 9.12 26.10
N ALA A 152 47.45 10.41 25.96
CA ALA A 152 48.51 11.42 26.16
C ALA A 152 49.01 11.46 27.59
N ILE A 153 48.15 11.44 28.60
CA ILE A 153 48.52 11.42 30.01
C ILE A 153 49.37 10.19 30.33
N PHE A 154 48.90 8.98 29.94
CA PHE A 154 49.59 7.76 30.22
C PHE A 154 50.89 7.63 29.42
N ALA A 155 50.99 8.17 28.20
CA ALA A 155 52.23 8.24 27.42
C ALA A 155 53.27 9.10 28.12
N MET A 156 52.88 10.25 28.65
CA MET A 156 53.77 11.17 29.37
C MET A 156 54.28 10.58 30.70
N VAL A 157 53.35 10.03 31.50
CA VAL A 157 53.70 9.46 32.79
C VAL A 157 54.67 8.26 32.65
N ASN A 158 54.44 7.41 31.68
CA ASN A 158 55.22 6.22 31.43
C ASN A 158 56.38 6.41 30.44
N ARG A 159 56.55 7.63 29.92
CA ARG A 159 57.54 7.97 28.89
C ARG A 159 57.54 6.99 27.71
N SER A 160 56.33 6.52 27.36
CA SER A 160 56.13 5.50 26.33
C SER A 160 55.01 5.91 25.38
N PRO A 161 55.30 6.43 24.18
CA PRO A 161 54.29 6.76 23.18
C PRO A 161 53.38 5.58 22.80
N ARG A 162 53.90 4.37 22.89
CA ARG A 162 53.16 3.12 22.59
C ARG A 162 51.92 2.94 23.43
N ILE A 163 52.02 3.21 24.74
CA ILE A 163 50.90 3.12 25.68
C ILE A 163 49.83 4.15 25.24
N GLY A 164 50.22 5.36 24.91
CA GLY A 164 49.31 6.40 24.46
C GLY A 164 48.60 6.04 23.17
N PHE A 165 49.31 5.54 22.19
CA PHE A 165 48.72 5.09 20.93
C PHE A 165 47.77 3.91 21.11
N GLY A 166 48.13 2.92 21.95
CA GLY A 166 47.27 1.77 22.26
C GLY A 166 45.92 2.20 22.89
N ILE A 167 46.00 3.14 23.85
CA ILE A 167 44.81 3.73 24.49
C ILE A 167 43.98 4.51 23.49
N ALA A 168 44.59 5.34 22.63
CA ALA A 168 43.87 6.07 21.59
C ALA A 168 43.20 5.15 20.56
N LEU A 169 43.86 4.04 20.18
CA LEU A 169 43.28 3.06 19.28
C LEU A 169 42.05 2.35 19.89
N ALA A 170 42.11 2.00 21.18
CA ALA A 170 40.96 1.50 21.90
C ALA A 170 39.83 2.55 22.01
N GLY A 171 40.20 3.81 22.18
CA GLY A 171 39.27 4.94 22.10
C GLY A 171 38.57 5.04 20.75
N LEU A 172 39.28 4.77 19.66
CA LEU A 172 38.70 4.74 18.32
C LEU A 172 37.68 3.61 18.15
N ILE A 173 38.00 2.39 18.68
CA ILE A 173 37.06 1.26 18.71
C ILE A 173 35.79 1.63 19.47
N THR A 174 35.95 2.15 20.69
CA THR A 174 34.83 2.51 21.56
C THR A 174 33.96 3.59 20.94
N SER A 175 34.55 4.61 20.35
CA SER A 175 33.84 5.72 19.71
C SER A 175 33.07 5.26 18.46
N THR A 176 33.66 4.37 17.68
CA THR A 176 33.01 3.77 16.53
C THR A 176 31.83 2.88 16.96
N LEU A 177 32.01 2.12 18.05
CA LEU A 177 30.94 1.31 18.63
C LEU A 177 29.78 2.18 19.15
N ILE A 178 30.09 3.31 19.83
CA ILE A 178 29.10 4.29 20.27
C ILE A 178 28.29 4.79 19.08
N TYR A 179 28.97 5.23 18.00
CA TYR A 179 28.30 5.67 16.79
C TYR A 179 27.32 4.65 16.23
N LEU A 180 27.73 3.39 16.13
CA LEU A 180 26.89 2.29 15.61
C LEU A 180 25.71 1.94 16.53
N LEU A 181 25.94 1.89 17.84
CA LEU A 181 24.91 1.56 18.82
C LEU A 181 23.84 2.66 18.96
N LEU A 182 24.21 3.92 18.73
CA LEU A 182 23.31 5.06 18.83
C LEU A 182 22.53 5.34 17.55
N ASP A 183 22.99 4.87 16.40
CA ASP A 183 22.32 5.13 15.11
C ASP A 183 20.83 4.71 15.10
N ARG A 184 20.50 3.53 15.62
CA ARG A 184 19.12 3.01 15.65
C ARG A 184 18.17 3.81 16.56
N PRO A 185 18.52 4.04 17.87
CA PRO A 185 17.60 4.71 18.78
C PRO A 185 17.39 6.20 18.49
N ILE A 186 18.34 6.84 17.79
CA ILE A 186 18.24 8.28 17.46
C ILE A 186 17.39 8.49 16.18
N ARG A 187 17.17 7.46 15.35
CA ARG A 187 16.41 7.57 14.11
C ARG A 187 15.01 8.20 14.26
N PRO A 188 14.16 7.76 15.20
CA PRO A 188 12.83 8.35 15.34
C PRO A 188 12.88 9.87 15.60
N LEU A 189 13.87 10.33 16.39
CA LEU A 189 14.12 11.76 16.60
C LEU A 189 14.57 12.50 15.34
N ILE A 190 15.38 11.84 14.51
CA ILE A 190 15.84 12.42 13.24
C ILE A 190 14.65 12.57 12.29
N ASP A 191 13.80 11.57 12.19
CA ASP A 191 12.62 11.55 11.32
C ASP A 191 11.61 12.64 11.74
N LEU A 192 11.32 12.76 13.04
CA LEU A 192 10.53 13.87 13.60
C LEU A 192 11.15 15.24 13.31
N ALA A 193 12.46 15.38 13.47
CA ALA A 193 13.16 16.66 13.25
C ALA A 193 13.16 17.09 11.77
N GLN A 194 12.94 16.16 10.84
CA GLN A 194 12.91 16.44 9.40
C GLN A 194 11.50 16.74 8.88
N GLY A 195 10.45 16.59 9.69
CA GLY A 195 9.07 16.91 9.30
C GLY A 195 8.52 16.04 8.15
N GLY A 196 9.01 14.81 8.02
CA GLY A 196 8.57 13.89 6.95
C GLY A 196 9.13 14.17 5.55
N GLU A 197 9.89 15.26 5.36
CA GLU A 197 10.58 15.50 4.10
C GLU A 197 11.75 14.52 3.90
N VAL A 198 11.58 13.60 2.98
CA VAL A 198 12.64 12.69 2.52
C VAL A 198 13.65 13.49 1.70
N THR A 199 14.65 14.06 2.37
CA THR A 199 15.66 14.86 1.69
C THR A 199 16.73 13.96 1.05
N THR A 200 17.18 14.32 -0.15
CA THR A 200 18.25 13.71 -0.96
C THR A 200 19.61 13.57 -0.23
N ARG A 201 19.73 14.05 1.01
CA ARG A 201 20.93 14.00 1.84
C ARG A 201 21.30 12.61 2.35
N ARG A 202 20.39 11.64 2.27
CA ARG A 202 20.53 10.26 2.82
C ARG A 202 21.41 9.30 2.01
N LYS A 203 21.73 9.63 0.75
CA LYS A 203 22.59 8.77 -0.10
C LYS A 203 23.97 8.53 0.52
N ARG A 204 24.54 9.53 1.22
CA ARG A 204 25.84 9.43 1.90
C ARG A 204 25.81 8.64 3.22
N ASP A 205 24.62 8.34 3.78
CA ASP A 205 24.54 7.68 5.08
C ASP A 205 24.87 6.18 5.01
N VAL A 206 24.51 5.51 3.93
CA VAL A 206 24.85 4.09 3.71
C VAL A 206 26.35 3.94 3.46
N GLU A 207 26.92 4.78 2.59
CA GLU A 207 28.36 4.77 2.29
C GLU A 207 29.18 5.03 3.56
N ARG A 208 28.83 6.10 4.32
CA ARG A 208 29.49 6.44 5.58
C ARG A 208 29.40 5.31 6.59
N ARG A 209 28.27 4.63 6.68
CA ARG A 209 28.07 3.50 7.57
C ARG A 209 28.93 2.31 7.17
N LEU A 210 29.05 2.00 5.89
CA LEU A 210 29.94 0.97 5.38
C LEU A 210 31.42 1.28 5.67
N TRP A 211 31.84 2.53 5.50
CA TRP A 211 33.18 2.99 5.87
C TRP A 211 33.47 2.84 7.37
N VAL A 212 32.50 3.22 8.21
CA VAL A 212 32.61 3.07 9.68
C VAL A 212 32.68 1.59 10.06
N LEU A 213 31.89 0.72 9.45
CA LEU A 213 31.93 -0.72 9.66
C LEU A 213 33.26 -1.33 9.19
N TRP A 214 33.77 -0.88 8.03
CA TRP A 214 35.08 -1.30 7.54
C TRP A 214 36.21 -0.85 8.47
N LEU A 215 36.16 0.40 8.94
CA LEU A 215 37.14 0.92 9.89
C LEU A 215 37.17 0.09 11.17
N LEU A 216 36.01 -0.24 11.74
CA LEU A 216 35.91 -1.05 12.96
C LEU A 216 36.39 -2.49 12.74
N GLY A 217 35.95 -3.12 11.64
CA GLY A 217 36.22 -4.54 11.38
C GLY A 217 37.61 -4.84 10.86
N SER A 218 38.21 -3.91 10.12
CA SER A 218 39.50 -4.13 9.44
C SER A 218 40.51 -3.03 9.67
N GLY A 219 40.08 -1.76 9.53
CA GLY A 219 40.99 -0.61 9.59
C GLY A 219 41.72 -0.50 10.93
N ILE A 220 40.98 -0.56 12.04
CA ILE A 220 41.54 -0.42 13.39
C ILE A 220 42.46 -1.60 13.75
N PRO A 221 42.10 -2.88 13.53
CA PRO A 221 43.02 -4.00 13.74
C PRO A 221 44.28 -3.89 12.90
N LEU A 222 44.21 -3.50 11.64
CA LEU A 222 45.38 -3.28 10.77
C LEU A 222 46.28 -2.16 11.30
N LEU A 223 45.69 -1.02 11.75
CA LEU A 223 46.47 0.03 12.42
C LEU A 223 47.14 -0.46 13.69
N GLY A 224 46.46 -1.31 14.47
CA GLY A 224 47.01 -1.92 15.67
C GLY A 224 48.24 -2.82 15.37
N VAL A 225 48.16 -3.65 14.35
CA VAL A 225 49.30 -4.49 13.89
C VAL A 225 50.44 -3.60 13.40
N GLY A 226 50.18 -2.61 12.56
CA GLY A 226 51.16 -1.64 12.07
C GLY A 226 51.86 -0.93 13.21
N LEU A 227 51.11 -0.48 14.21
CA LEU A 227 51.63 0.21 15.39
C LEU A 227 52.59 -0.69 16.20
N VAL A 228 52.21 -1.95 16.46
CA VAL A 228 53.05 -2.88 17.18
C VAL A 228 54.37 -3.11 16.44
N VAL A 229 54.34 -3.24 15.13
CA VAL A 229 55.54 -3.47 14.29
C VAL A 229 56.42 -2.18 14.25
N LEU A 230 55.82 -1.03 13.94
CA LEU A 230 56.58 0.22 13.76
C LEU A 230 57.16 0.76 15.06
N THR A 231 56.55 0.45 16.19
CA THR A 231 57.04 0.94 17.50
C THR A 231 57.88 -0.09 18.25
N ALA A 232 58.18 -1.27 17.67
CA ALA A 232 59.04 -2.25 18.29
C ALA A 232 60.46 -1.66 18.52
N PRO A 233 61.08 -1.83 19.74
CA PRO A 233 62.43 -1.38 19.97
C PRO A 233 63.40 -2.11 19.02
N GLU A 234 64.45 -1.36 18.56
CA GLU A 234 65.49 -1.96 17.73
C GLU A 234 66.09 -3.20 18.45
N GLY A 235 66.15 -4.33 17.72
CA GLY A 235 66.70 -5.57 18.25
C GLY A 235 65.76 -6.42 19.09
N THR A 236 64.52 -6.01 19.35
CA THR A 236 63.52 -6.87 20.01
C THR A 236 62.65 -7.60 19.00
N PRO A 237 62.65 -8.93 18.93
CA PRO A 237 61.78 -9.68 18.04
C PRO A 237 60.32 -9.46 18.45
N VAL A 238 59.49 -8.97 17.53
CA VAL A 238 58.03 -8.94 17.74
C VAL A 238 57.53 -10.38 17.82
N SER A 239 56.89 -10.74 18.93
CA SER A 239 56.43 -12.11 19.13
C SER A 239 55.37 -12.50 18.10
N PRO A 240 55.60 -13.52 17.25
CA PRO A 240 54.68 -13.93 16.18
C PRO A 240 53.28 -14.29 16.69
N TRP A 241 53.15 -14.84 17.88
CA TRP A 241 51.87 -15.22 18.46
C TRP A 241 50.99 -13.98 18.79
N ARG A 242 51.60 -12.88 19.25
CA ARG A 242 50.89 -11.62 19.54
C ARG A 242 50.31 -11.00 18.26
N LEU A 243 51.10 -11.00 17.18
CA LEU A 243 50.62 -10.60 15.85
C LEU A 243 49.52 -11.54 15.35
N GLY A 244 49.69 -12.83 15.54
CA GLY A 244 48.67 -13.83 15.18
C GLY A 244 47.35 -13.61 15.91
N VAL A 245 47.38 -13.31 17.22
CA VAL A 245 46.17 -12.99 18.01
C VAL A 245 45.48 -11.70 17.49
N LEU A 246 46.26 -10.63 17.29
CA LEU A 246 45.70 -9.36 16.77
C LEU A 246 45.04 -9.53 15.39
N LEU A 247 45.72 -10.25 14.50
CA LEU A 247 45.18 -10.55 13.17
C LEU A 247 43.92 -11.42 13.25
N SER A 248 43.92 -12.44 14.12
CA SER A 248 42.77 -13.31 14.32
C SER A 248 41.57 -12.56 14.89
N VAL A 249 41.77 -11.72 15.90
CA VAL A 249 40.72 -10.87 16.46
C VAL A 249 40.17 -9.90 15.40
N GLY A 250 41.05 -9.29 14.62
CA GLY A 250 40.64 -8.41 13.52
C GLY A 250 39.85 -9.14 12.44
N LEU A 251 40.29 -10.34 12.07
CA LEU A 251 39.59 -11.17 11.07
C LEU A 251 38.20 -11.58 11.55
N VAL A 252 38.08 -12.06 12.77
CA VAL A 252 36.80 -12.47 13.37
C VAL A 252 35.88 -11.27 13.54
N ALA A 253 36.37 -10.14 14.08
CA ALA A 253 35.59 -8.93 14.24
C ALA A 253 35.12 -8.41 12.88
N GLY A 254 36.00 -8.35 11.89
CA GLY A 254 35.67 -7.96 10.51
C GLY A 254 34.61 -8.86 9.86
N GLY A 255 34.76 -10.18 10.06
CA GLY A 255 33.81 -11.19 9.60
C GLY A 255 32.40 -11.01 10.20
N VAL A 256 32.32 -10.82 11.53
CA VAL A 256 31.04 -10.58 12.22
C VAL A 256 30.37 -9.29 11.75
N VAL A 257 31.15 -8.22 11.61
CA VAL A 257 30.65 -6.94 11.11
C VAL A 257 30.14 -7.05 9.67
N MET A 258 30.93 -7.71 8.80
CA MET A 258 30.55 -7.91 7.40
C MET A 258 29.31 -8.80 7.29
N TRP A 259 29.24 -9.89 8.06
CA TRP A 259 28.05 -10.75 8.10
C TRP A 259 26.81 -10.00 8.57
N GLY A 260 26.95 -9.17 9.60
CA GLY A 260 25.86 -8.32 10.09
C GLY A 260 25.36 -7.32 9.04
N ALA A 261 26.28 -6.66 8.31
CA ALA A 261 25.98 -5.73 7.24
C ALA A 261 25.29 -6.45 6.05
N ALA A 262 25.85 -7.56 5.59
CA ALA A 262 25.30 -8.38 4.51
C ALA A 262 23.89 -8.89 4.85
N SER A 263 23.70 -9.40 6.09
CA SER A 263 22.41 -9.87 6.57
C SER A 263 21.37 -8.74 6.65
N ALA A 264 21.77 -7.52 7.00
CA ALA A 264 20.88 -6.38 7.06
C ALA A 264 20.35 -5.98 5.66
N VAL A 265 21.22 -6.00 4.65
CA VAL A 265 20.86 -5.75 3.25
C VAL A 265 20.01 -6.91 2.71
N GLY A 266 20.43 -8.14 2.95
CA GLY A 266 19.70 -9.33 2.50
C GLY A 266 18.26 -9.37 3.01
N ARG A 267 18.02 -9.11 4.29
CA ARG A 267 16.66 -9.05 4.85
C ARG A 267 15.77 -7.98 4.20
N ARG A 268 16.33 -6.87 3.78
CA ARG A 268 15.57 -5.80 3.09
C ARG A 268 15.19 -6.22 1.67
N ILE A 269 16.11 -6.83 0.93
CA ILE A 269 15.86 -7.38 -0.42
C ILE A 269 14.81 -8.48 -0.35
N ASP A 270 14.91 -9.40 0.62
CA ASP A 270 13.93 -10.47 0.81
C ASP A 270 12.52 -9.95 1.15
N ARG A 271 12.43 -8.81 1.84
CA ARG A 271 11.14 -8.15 2.11
C ARG A 271 10.51 -7.63 0.82
N VAL A 272 11.29 -6.96 -0.04
CA VAL A 272 10.81 -6.49 -1.34
C VAL A 272 10.40 -7.68 -2.22
N ARG A 273 11.21 -8.74 -2.26
CA ARG A 273 10.91 -9.95 -3.04
C ARG A 273 9.59 -10.60 -2.60
N ARG A 274 9.35 -10.72 -1.29
CA ARG A 274 8.09 -11.26 -0.77
C ARG A 274 6.90 -10.36 -1.12
N ALA A 275 7.04 -9.05 -0.98
CA ALA A 275 6.00 -8.11 -1.36
C ALA A 275 5.66 -8.18 -2.86
N MET A 276 6.66 -8.31 -3.75
CA MET A 276 6.45 -8.53 -5.18
C MET A 276 5.69 -9.84 -5.46
N SER A 277 6.02 -10.92 -4.73
CA SER A 277 5.31 -12.19 -4.85
C SER A 277 3.84 -12.09 -4.42
N GLU A 278 3.54 -11.34 -3.38
CA GLU A 278 2.15 -11.10 -2.95
C GLU A 278 1.36 -10.27 -3.96
N VAL A 279 1.99 -9.25 -4.54
CA VAL A 279 1.36 -8.48 -5.64
C VAL A 279 1.07 -9.36 -6.84
N SER A 280 1.97 -10.29 -7.20
CA SER A 280 1.73 -11.23 -8.29
C SER A 280 0.59 -12.22 -8.03
N GLN A 281 0.23 -12.43 -6.76
CA GLN A 281 -0.92 -13.25 -6.33
C GLN A 281 -2.21 -12.41 -6.18
N GLY A 282 -2.17 -11.12 -6.55
CA GLY A 282 -3.32 -10.23 -6.52
C GLY A 282 -3.50 -9.41 -5.24
N ASN A 283 -2.61 -9.53 -4.24
CA ASN A 283 -2.66 -8.69 -3.04
C ASN A 283 -2.04 -7.31 -3.32
N LEU A 284 -2.86 -6.36 -3.75
CA LEU A 284 -2.42 -4.99 -4.07
C LEU A 284 -2.36 -4.06 -2.84
N ASN A 285 -2.90 -4.47 -1.68
CA ASN A 285 -2.93 -3.65 -0.46
C ASN A 285 -1.60 -3.63 0.30
N ILE A 286 -0.60 -4.40 -0.15
CA ILE A 286 0.68 -4.48 0.52
C ILE A 286 1.47 -3.17 0.37
N ARG A 287 2.06 -2.71 1.46
CA ARG A 287 2.93 -1.53 1.46
C ARG A 287 4.25 -1.85 2.15
N LEU A 288 5.34 -1.41 1.55
CA LEU A 288 6.68 -1.53 2.13
C LEU A 288 6.98 -0.30 3.00
N PRO A 289 7.50 -0.50 4.22
CA PRO A 289 7.94 0.63 5.03
C PRO A 289 9.14 1.32 4.37
N VAL A 290 9.08 2.65 4.27
CA VAL A 290 10.17 3.48 3.77
C VAL A 290 11.08 3.84 4.94
N ASP A 291 11.93 2.91 5.34
CA ASP A 291 12.76 3.03 6.56
C ASP A 291 13.98 3.93 6.37
N ASP A 292 14.42 4.17 5.14
CA ASP A 292 15.56 5.05 4.85
C ASP A 292 15.42 5.75 3.46
N GLY A 293 16.07 6.90 3.32
CA GLY A 293 16.11 7.66 2.04
C GLY A 293 17.22 7.20 1.08
N GLY A 294 17.81 6.02 1.31
CA GLY A 294 18.79 5.41 0.40
C GLY A 294 18.13 4.74 -0.82
N ASP A 295 18.94 4.05 -1.63
CA ASP A 295 18.48 3.37 -2.84
C ASP A 295 17.39 2.32 -2.55
N LEU A 296 17.48 1.62 -1.41
CA LEU A 296 16.47 0.65 -0.99
C LEU A 296 15.17 1.32 -0.51
N GLY A 297 15.25 2.51 0.11
CA GLY A 297 14.07 3.31 0.45
C GLY A 297 13.35 3.81 -0.79
N ARG A 298 14.11 4.32 -1.79
CA ARG A 298 13.53 4.71 -3.10
C ARG A 298 12.91 3.52 -3.84
N LEU A 299 13.50 2.33 -3.72
CA LEU A 299 12.89 1.11 -4.26
C LEU A 299 11.56 0.80 -3.58
N ALA A 300 11.47 0.97 -2.24
CA ALA A 300 10.22 0.80 -1.50
C ALA A 300 9.17 1.87 -1.88
N GLU A 301 9.57 3.13 -2.06
CA GLU A 301 8.71 4.21 -2.56
C GLU A 301 8.17 3.89 -3.96
N GLY A 302 9.06 3.50 -4.89
CA GLY A 302 8.69 3.11 -6.25
C GLY A 302 7.76 1.90 -6.26
N PHE A 303 8.01 0.90 -5.41
CA PHE A 303 7.11 -0.24 -5.23
C PHE A 303 5.73 0.19 -4.73
N ASN A 304 5.66 1.05 -3.70
CA ASN A 304 4.39 1.54 -3.16
C ASN A 304 3.61 2.37 -4.20
N ALA A 305 4.29 3.21 -4.99
CA ALA A 305 3.67 3.96 -6.07
C ALA A 305 3.11 3.04 -7.17
N MET A 306 3.86 1.98 -7.52
CA MET A 306 3.40 0.96 -8.47
C MET A 306 2.15 0.22 -7.95
N THR A 307 2.15 -0.22 -6.69
CA THR A 307 0.98 -0.93 -6.11
C THR A 307 -0.24 -0.03 -6.05
N THR A 308 -0.09 1.26 -5.73
CA THR A 308 -1.20 2.23 -5.78
C THR A 308 -1.74 2.38 -7.20
N GLY A 309 -0.90 2.52 -8.21
CA GLY A 309 -1.34 2.60 -9.60
C GLY A 309 -2.02 1.31 -10.11
N LEU A 310 -1.57 0.13 -9.64
CA LEU A 310 -2.24 -1.14 -9.95
C LEU A 310 -3.61 -1.25 -9.26
N GLU A 311 -3.73 -0.80 -8.02
CA GLU A 311 -4.99 -0.76 -7.27
C GLU A 311 -6.01 0.16 -7.94
N GLU A 312 -5.61 1.39 -8.30
CA GLU A 312 -6.44 2.33 -9.05
C GLU A 312 -6.91 1.72 -10.38
N ARG A 313 -6.00 1.05 -11.10
CA ARG A 313 -6.35 0.37 -12.34
C ARG A 313 -7.34 -0.78 -12.12
N ALA A 314 -7.18 -1.57 -11.07
CA ALA A 314 -8.11 -2.65 -10.73
C ALA A 314 -9.50 -2.12 -10.40
N VAL A 315 -9.59 -1.02 -9.64
CA VAL A 315 -10.87 -0.34 -9.35
C VAL A 315 -11.53 0.18 -10.62
N LEU A 316 -10.76 0.83 -11.51
CA LEU A 316 -11.29 1.31 -12.80
C LEU A 316 -11.76 0.15 -13.68
N GLN A 317 -11.06 -0.98 -13.69
CA GLN A 317 -11.47 -2.18 -14.44
C GLN A 317 -12.77 -2.79 -13.88
N ASP A 318 -12.94 -2.85 -12.56
CA ASP A 318 -14.18 -3.32 -11.94
C ASP A 318 -15.36 -2.39 -12.27
N LEU A 319 -15.18 -1.07 -12.12
CA LEU A 319 -16.20 -0.09 -12.46
C LEU A 319 -16.59 -0.16 -13.93
N PHE A 320 -15.61 -0.27 -14.83
CA PHE A 320 -15.86 -0.42 -16.26
C PHE A 320 -16.58 -1.74 -16.57
N GLY A 321 -16.15 -2.85 -15.95
CA GLY A 321 -16.81 -4.15 -16.08
C GLY A 321 -18.26 -4.15 -15.62
N ARG A 322 -18.58 -3.41 -14.56
CA ARG A 322 -19.98 -3.23 -14.09
C ARG A 322 -20.82 -2.37 -15.04
N GLN A 323 -20.20 -1.42 -15.74
CA GLN A 323 -20.92 -0.53 -16.65
C GLN A 323 -21.21 -1.17 -18.02
N VAL A 324 -20.26 -1.93 -18.57
CA VAL A 324 -20.37 -2.51 -19.93
C VAL A 324 -20.59 -4.03 -19.94
N GLY A 325 -20.56 -4.68 -18.79
CA GLY A 325 -20.55 -6.13 -18.65
C GLY A 325 -19.13 -6.72 -18.64
N GLN A 326 -18.89 -7.69 -17.75
CA GLN A 326 -17.54 -8.27 -17.57
C GLN A 326 -17.03 -8.98 -18.82
N ASP A 327 -17.89 -9.69 -19.56
CA ASP A 327 -17.51 -10.41 -20.78
C ASP A 327 -17.08 -9.44 -21.89
N VAL A 328 -17.81 -8.32 -22.05
CA VAL A 328 -17.46 -7.25 -23.01
C VAL A 328 -16.15 -6.58 -22.61
N ALA A 329 -15.96 -6.30 -21.32
CA ALA A 329 -14.73 -5.67 -20.82
C ALA A 329 -13.51 -6.59 -21.04
N GLN A 330 -13.64 -7.89 -20.79
CA GLN A 330 -12.59 -8.87 -21.04
C GLN A 330 -12.32 -9.04 -22.55
N TRP A 331 -13.37 -9.13 -23.35
CA TRP A 331 -13.24 -9.24 -24.78
C TRP A 331 -12.50 -8.03 -25.37
N ALA A 332 -12.82 -6.82 -24.92
CA ALA A 332 -12.19 -5.57 -25.31
C ALA A 332 -10.67 -5.52 -25.01
N LEU A 333 -10.28 -6.11 -23.89
CA LEU A 333 -8.85 -6.18 -23.51
C LEU A 333 -8.01 -7.05 -24.47
N HIS A 334 -8.63 -8.07 -25.09
CA HIS A 334 -7.93 -9.05 -25.93
C HIS A 334 -8.01 -8.75 -27.43
N HIS A 335 -9.11 -8.11 -27.90
CA HIS A 335 -9.39 -7.95 -29.33
C HIS A 335 -9.22 -6.52 -29.85
N GLY A 336 -8.85 -5.57 -28.97
CA GLY A 336 -8.69 -4.18 -29.38
C GLY A 336 -10.00 -3.38 -29.36
N ARG A 337 -9.96 -2.16 -29.92
CA ARG A 337 -11.05 -1.16 -29.84
C ARG A 337 -11.39 -0.56 -31.21
N ASP A 338 -11.21 -1.33 -32.27
CA ASP A 338 -11.52 -0.82 -33.61
C ASP A 338 -13.03 -0.68 -33.76
N LEU A 339 -13.47 0.49 -34.26
CA LEU A 339 -14.86 0.72 -34.61
C LEU A 339 -15.28 -0.23 -35.72
N GLY A 340 -16.46 -0.82 -35.59
CA GLY A 340 -17.00 -1.80 -36.52
C GLY A 340 -17.51 -3.02 -35.79
N GLY A 341 -17.82 -4.06 -36.51
CA GLY A 341 -18.37 -5.28 -35.94
C GLY A 341 -18.31 -6.43 -36.90
N GLU A 342 -18.72 -7.59 -36.40
CA GLU A 342 -18.79 -8.85 -37.14
C GLU A 342 -20.26 -9.30 -37.24
N GLU A 343 -20.67 -9.67 -38.44
CA GLU A 343 -21.97 -10.32 -38.63
C GLU A 343 -21.90 -11.76 -38.08
N ARG A 344 -22.81 -12.04 -37.15
CA ARG A 344 -22.87 -13.37 -36.53
C ARG A 344 -24.31 -13.77 -36.16
N PRO A 345 -24.60 -15.07 -36.11
CA PRO A 345 -25.86 -15.56 -35.54
C PRO A 345 -25.87 -15.30 -34.04
N LEU A 346 -26.95 -14.71 -33.55
CA LEU A 346 -27.16 -14.43 -32.12
C LEU A 346 -28.66 -14.36 -31.80
N SER A 347 -29.00 -14.34 -30.52
CA SER A 347 -30.36 -14.15 -30.03
C SER A 347 -30.46 -12.89 -29.20
N VAL A 348 -31.54 -12.18 -29.37
CA VAL A 348 -31.92 -10.99 -28.65
C VAL A 348 -33.17 -11.26 -27.82
N LEU A 349 -33.10 -10.89 -26.55
CA LEU A 349 -34.24 -10.90 -25.63
C LEU A 349 -34.46 -9.48 -25.12
N PHE A 350 -35.64 -8.96 -25.38
CA PHE A 350 -36.15 -7.74 -24.73
C PHE A 350 -37.06 -8.13 -23.58
N VAL A 351 -36.92 -7.42 -22.47
CA VAL A 351 -37.86 -7.49 -21.34
C VAL A 351 -38.24 -6.10 -20.93
N ASP A 352 -39.52 -5.83 -20.73
CA ASP A 352 -40.03 -4.50 -20.45
C ASP A 352 -41.16 -4.58 -19.41
N LEU A 353 -41.03 -3.77 -18.34
CA LEU A 353 -41.88 -3.82 -17.16
C LEU A 353 -43.32 -3.39 -17.49
N GLU A 354 -44.30 -4.14 -16.99
CA GLU A 354 -45.69 -3.72 -17.11
C GLU A 354 -46.08 -2.68 -16.05
N GLY A 355 -46.82 -1.66 -16.48
CA GLY A 355 -47.39 -0.67 -15.55
C GLY A 355 -46.42 0.38 -15.00
N TYR A 356 -45.20 0.44 -15.51
CA TYR A 356 -44.18 1.38 -15.06
C TYR A 356 -44.63 2.85 -15.06
N THR A 357 -45.28 3.31 -16.14
CA THR A 357 -45.75 4.68 -16.25
C THR A 357 -46.73 5.07 -15.12
N ALA A 358 -47.69 4.20 -14.84
CA ALA A 358 -48.66 4.42 -13.77
C ALA A 358 -48.01 4.38 -12.37
N TYR A 359 -47.03 3.49 -12.21
CA TYR A 359 -46.26 3.40 -10.96
C TYR A 359 -45.41 4.66 -10.74
N SER A 360 -44.72 5.13 -11.76
CA SER A 360 -43.85 6.33 -11.68
C SER A 360 -44.64 7.63 -11.47
N GLU A 361 -45.90 7.71 -11.90
CA GLU A 361 -46.80 8.86 -11.63
C GLU A 361 -47.25 8.93 -10.16
N SER A 362 -47.31 7.79 -9.46
CA SER A 362 -47.88 7.69 -8.11
C SER A 362 -46.85 7.52 -6.99
N HIS A 363 -45.56 7.32 -7.31
CA HIS A 363 -44.50 7.06 -6.35
C HIS A 363 -43.36 8.08 -6.46
N THR A 364 -42.58 8.19 -5.39
CA THR A 364 -41.41 9.07 -5.37
C THR A 364 -40.29 8.52 -6.28
N PRO A 365 -39.40 9.40 -6.81
CA PRO A 365 -38.26 8.93 -7.62
C PRO A 365 -37.40 7.88 -6.96
N HIS A 366 -37.29 7.92 -5.64
CA HIS A 366 -36.50 6.93 -4.87
C HIS A 366 -37.16 5.55 -4.90
N GLU A 367 -38.47 5.47 -4.66
CA GLU A 367 -39.25 4.22 -4.74
C GLU A 367 -39.25 3.64 -6.15
N VAL A 368 -39.32 4.52 -7.19
CA VAL A 368 -39.21 4.07 -8.58
C VAL A 368 -37.85 3.46 -8.89
N VAL A 369 -36.75 4.07 -8.44
CA VAL A 369 -35.40 3.51 -8.62
C VAL A 369 -35.22 2.22 -7.85
N GLU A 370 -35.73 2.11 -6.63
CA GLU A 370 -35.66 0.87 -5.83
C GLU A 370 -36.40 -0.28 -6.52
N MET A 371 -37.61 -0.03 -7.03
CA MET A 371 -38.39 -0.99 -7.79
C MET A 371 -37.67 -1.42 -9.08
N LEU A 372 -37.13 -0.47 -9.86
CA LEU A 372 -36.38 -0.76 -11.08
C LEU A 372 -35.11 -1.58 -10.77
N ASN A 373 -34.37 -1.25 -9.72
CA ASN A 373 -33.19 -2.00 -9.32
C ASN A 373 -33.55 -3.43 -8.92
N GLY A 374 -34.66 -3.64 -8.22
CA GLY A 374 -35.18 -4.97 -7.90
C GLY A 374 -35.53 -5.79 -9.14
N PHE A 375 -36.24 -5.17 -10.10
CA PHE A 375 -36.58 -5.78 -11.39
C PHE A 375 -35.33 -6.14 -12.19
N PHE A 376 -34.42 -5.20 -12.39
CA PHE A 376 -33.20 -5.43 -13.16
C PHE A 376 -32.25 -6.44 -12.49
N ALA A 377 -32.25 -6.55 -11.18
CA ALA A 377 -31.46 -7.55 -10.48
C ALA A 377 -31.93 -8.98 -10.84
N VAL A 378 -33.26 -9.22 -10.89
CA VAL A 378 -33.82 -10.51 -11.30
C VAL A 378 -33.50 -10.80 -12.76
N VAL A 379 -33.66 -9.84 -13.66
CA VAL A 379 -33.33 -9.98 -15.09
C VAL A 379 -31.84 -10.32 -15.26
N ALA A 380 -30.95 -9.58 -14.57
CA ALA A 380 -29.51 -9.78 -14.66
C ALA A 380 -29.08 -11.17 -14.14
N GLU A 381 -29.65 -11.62 -13.02
CA GLU A 381 -29.39 -12.93 -12.47
C GLU A 381 -29.77 -14.04 -13.46
N MET A 382 -30.97 -13.97 -14.00
CA MET A 382 -31.48 -14.96 -14.95
C MET A 382 -30.68 -15.00 -16.25
N VAL A 383 -30.41 -13.84 -16.85
CA VAL A 383 -29.65 -13.73 -18.10
C VAL A 383 -28.22 -14.24 -17.92
N THR A 384 -27.54 -13.83 -16.85
CA THR A 384 -26.16 -14.25 -16.58
C THR A 384 -26.07 -15.75 -16.26
N ALA A 385 -27.02 -16.30 -15.51
CA ALA A 385 -27.05 -17.74 -15.20
C ALA A 385 -27.12 -18.60 -16.46
N HIS A 386 -27.73 -18.10 -17.55
CA HIS A 386 -27.81 -18.79 -18.84
C HIS A 386 -26.71 -18.34 -19.82
N GLY A 387 -25.72 -17.59 -19.37
CA GLY A 387 -24.57 -17.16 -20.19
C GLY A 387 -24.89 -16.05 -21.20
N GLY A 388 -26.01 -15.34 -21.01
CA GLY A 388 -26.30 -14.07 -21.69
C GLY A 388 -25.70 -12.90 -20.94
N TRP A 389 -25.78 -11.73 -21.55
CA TRP A 389 -25.40 -10.47 -20.90
C TRP A 389 -26.38 -9.34 -21.24
N ILE A 390 -26.48 -8.36 -20.36
CA ILE A 390 -27.33 -7.20 -20.58
C ILE A 390 -26.52 -6.16 -21.33
N ASN A 391 -26.99 -5.82 -22.53
CA ASN A 391 -26.36 -4.77 -23.36
C ASN A 391 -26.61 -3.38 -22.77
N LYS A 392 -27.85 -3.09 -22.45
CA LYS A 392 -28.26 -1.82 -21.86
C LYS A 392 -29.63 -1.90 -21.19
N PHE A 393 -29.87 -0.96 -20.32
CA PHE A 393 -31.17 -0.65 -19.78
C PHE A 393 -31.76 0.54 -20.55
N GLU A 394 -32.99 0.44 -21.04
CA GLU A 394 -33.70 1.49 -21.80
C GLU A 394 -34.95 1.91 -21.03
N GLY A 395 -34.80 2.83 -20.06
CA GLY A 395 -35.87 3.17 -19.14
C GLY A 395 -36.25 2.04 -18.20
N ASP A 396 -37.42 1.44 -18.42
CA ASP A 396 -37.98 0.28 -17.71
C ASP A 396 -37.76 -1.05 -18.46
N ALA A 397 -37.03 -1.01 -19.60
CA ALA A 397 -36.71 -2.17 -20.39
C ALA A 397 -35.22 -2.58 -20.29
N ALA A 398 -34.93 -3.84 -20.57
CA ALA A 398 -33.56 -4.34 -20.72
C ALA A 398 -33.40 -5.09 -22.06
N LEU A 399 -32.29 -4.79 -22.75
CA LEU A 399 -31.84 -5.48 -23.94
C LEU A 399 -30.79 -6.52 -23.54
N CYS A 400 -31.07 -7.80 -23.77
CA CYS A 400 -30.22 -8.92 -23.41
C CYS A 400 -29.78 -9.68 -24.68
N ILE A 401 -28.52 -10.10 -24.70
CA ILE A 401 -27.87 -10.70 -25.87
C ILE A 401 -27.28 -12.06 -25.49
N PHE A 402 -27.41 -13.03 -26.42
CA PHE A 402 -26.82 -14.36 -26.36
C PHE A 402 -26.09 -14.64 -27.68
N GLY A 403 -24.85 -15.15 -27.63
CA GLY A 403 -24.04 -15.43 -28.82
C GLY A 403 -23.05 -14.34 -29.21
N ALA A 404 -22.97 -13.25 -28.43
CA ALA A 404 -21.95 -12.19 -28.55
C ALA A 404 -21.64 -11.62 -27.15
N PRO A 405 -20.42 -11.09 -26.85
CA PRO A 405 -19.23 -11.08 -27.72
C PRO A 405 -18.63 -12.49 -27.92
N VAL A 406 -18.91 -13.42 -27.02
CA VAL A 406 -18.47 -14.81 -27.11
C VAL A 406 -19.48 -15.62 -27.93
N THR A 407 -18.98 -16.36 -28.91
CA THR A 407 -19.84 -17.23 -29.75
C THR A 407 -20.41 -18.38 -28.91
N GLN A 408 -21.72 -18.61 -29.06
CA GLN A 408 -22.45 -19.69 -28.41
C GLN A 408 -23.32 -20.41 -29.47
N GLU A 409 -23.10 -21.68 -29.69
CA GLU A 409 -23.87 -22.44 -30.65
C GLU A 409 -25.35 -22.64 -30.20
N ASP A 410 -25.58 -22.64 -28.88
CA ASP A 410 -26.88 -22.81 -28.24
C ASP A 410 -27.53 -21.48 -27.80
N HIS A 411 -27.14 -20.34 -28.37
CA HIS A 411 -27.63 -19.00 -28.01
C HIS A 411 -29.15 -18.87 -28.00
N ALA A 412 -29.82 -19.50 -28.98
CA ALA A 412 -31.27 -19.45 -29.10
C ALA A 412 -31.95 -20.26 -27.98
N ALA A 413 -31.43 -21.44 -27.66
CA ALA A 413 -31.95 -22.29 -26.59
C ALA A 413 -31.80 -21.58 -25.21
N ARG A 414 -30.67 -20.92 -24.97
CA ARG A 414 -30.42 -20.15 -23.74
C ARG A 414 -31.39 -18.97 -23.62
N ALA A 415 -31.58 -18.20 -24.67
CA ALA A 415 -32.52 -17.08 -24.69
C ALA A 415 -33.96 -17.52 -24.40
N LEU A 416 -34.41 -18.66 -25.02
CA LEU A 416 -35.72 -19.22 -24.77
C LEU A 416 -35.88 -19.79 -23.36
N ALA A 417 -34.85 -20.37 -22.77
CA ALA A 417 -34.89 -20.84 -21.39
C ALA A 417 -35.08 -19.68 -20.40
N VAL A 418 -34.31 -18.59 -20.58
CA VAL A 418 -34.52 -17.36 -19.79
C VAL A 418 -35.96 -16.85 -19.97
N ALA A 419 -36.46 -16.78 -21.19
CA ALA A 419 -37.79 -16.30 -21.47
C ALA A 419 -38.89 -17.17 -20.80
N ALA A 420 -38.68 -18.49 -20.69
CA ALA A 420 -39.58 -19.40 -20.02
C ALA A 420 -39.60 -19.28 -18.49
N GLU A 421 -38.45 -18.98 -17.88
CA GLU A 421 -38.29 -18.92 -16.41
C GLU A 421 -38.51 -17.52 -15.83
N LEU A 422 -38.27 -16.50 -16.63
CA LEU A 422 -38.29 -15.10 -16.20
C LEU A 422 -39.62 -14.62 -15.60
N PRO A 423 -40.82 -14.97 -16.20
CA PRO A 423 -42.09 -14.54 -15.61
C PRO A 423 -42.32 -15.05 -14.19
N ALA A 424 -41.92 -16.31 -13.92
CA ALA A 424 -42.03 -16.90 -12.58
C ALA A 424 -41.03 -16.28 -11.58
N ALA A 425 -39.85 -15.92 -12.06
CA ALA A 425 -38.85 -15.22 -11.24
C ALA A 425 -39.30 -13.79 -10.87
N LEU A 426 -39.86 -13.06 -11.84
CA LEU A 426 -40.38 -11.70 -11.63
C LEU A 426 -41.63 -11.69 -10.72
N ALA A 427 -42.50 -12.67 -10.84
CA ALA A 427 -43.67 -12.79 -9.97
C ALA A 427 -43.30 -12.89 -8.47
N ARG A 428 -42.16 -13.48 -8.12
CA ARG A 428 -41.68 -13.58 -6.72
C ARG A 428 -41.37 -12.21 -6.10
N VAL A 429 -41.01 -11.23 -6.93
CA VAL A 429 -40.76 -9.84 -6.52
C VAL A 429 -41.94 -8.91 -6.80
N GLY A 430 -43.10 -9.48 -7.19
CA GLY A 430 -44.32 -8.73 -7.46
C GLY A 430 -44.31 -7.95 -8.78
N ALA A 431 -43.39 -8.27 -9.70
CA ALA A 431 -43.24 -7.61 -10.98
C ALA A 431 -43.84 -8.48 -12.11
N ARG A 432 -44.39 -7.84 -13.15
CA ARG A 432 -44.79 -8.44 -14.42
C ARG A 432 -44.09 -7.72 -15.57
N ALA A 433 -43.75 -8.44 -16.61
CA ALA A 433 -43.08 -7.86 -17.77
C ALA A 433 -43.50 -8.57 -19.06
N GLY A 434 -43.47 -7.80 -20.17
CA GLY A 434 -43.48 -8.38 -21.49
C GLY A 434 -42.08 -8.88 -21.85
N VAL A 435 -41.98 -10.05 -22.48
CA VAL A 435 -40.74 -10.65 -22.96
C VAL A 435 -40.84 -10.96 -24.45
N GLY A 436 -39.89 -10.47 -25.24
CA GLY A 436 -39.78 -10.73 -26.66
C GLY A 436 -38.45 -11.36 -27.04
N VAL A 437 -38.46 -12.51 -27.75
CA VAL A 437 -37.26 -13.20 -28.22
C VAL A 437 -37.20 -13.31 -29.73
N ALA A 438 -36.08 -12.91 -30.33
CA ALA A 438 -35.82 -13.09 -31.75
C ALA A 438 -34.39 -13.60 -31.97
N THR A 439 -34.19 -14.37 -33.02
CA THR A 439 -32.90 -14.97 -33.39
C THR A 439 -32.62 -14.74 -34.88
N GLY A 440 -31.39 -14.53 -35.23
CA GLY A 440 -30.93 -14.34 -36.60
C GLY A 440 -29.53 -13.71 -36.67
N THR A 441 -29.12 -13.33 -37.86
CA THR A 441 -27.83 -12.66 -38.07
C THR A 441 -27.94 -11.17 -37.74
N ALA A 442 -27.01 -10.67 -36.95
CA ALA A 442 -26.86 -9.25 -36.64
C ALA A 442 -25.38 -8.87 -36.56
N LEU A 443 -25.09 -7.59 -36.74
CA LEU A 443 -23.77 -7.01 -36.54
C LEU A 443 -23.55 -6.83 -35.03
N ALA A 444 -22.55 -7.48 -34.46
CA ALA A 444 -22.11 -7.29 -33.08
C ALA A 444 -20.75 -6.59 -33.07
N GLY A 445 -20.64 -5.44 -32.41
CA GLY A 445 -19.39 -4.68 -32.41
C GLY A 445 -19.49 -3.30 -31.77
N TYR A 446 -18.41 -2.52 -31.93
CA TYR A 446 -18.34 -1.16 -31.40
C TYR A 446 -18.97 -0.15 -32.34
N VAL A 447 -19.97 0.55 -31.86
CA VAL A 447 -20.74 1.56 -32.57
C VAL A 447 -20.65 2.88 -31.84
N GLY A 448 -20.34 3.95 -32.57
CA GLY A 448 -20.25 5.31 -32.04
C GLY A 448 -19.16 6.14 -32.70
N THR A 449 -18.54 7.02 -31.92
CA THR A 449 -17.43 7.88 -32.33
C THR A 449 -16.12 7.40 -31.66
N GLN A 450 -14.96 7.95 -32.07
CA GLN A 450 -13.68 7.65 -31.43
C GLN A 450 -13.65 7.99 -29.93
N ASP A 451 -14.40 9.02 -29.52
CA ASP A 451 -14.44 9.49 -28.12
C ASP A 451 -15.55 8.82 -27.28
N ARG A 452 -16.59 8.29 -27.94
CA ARG A 452 -17.74 7.67 -27.28
C ARG A 452 -18.32 6.55 -28.15
N TYR A 453 -18.15 5.33 -27.72
CA TYR A 453 -18.67 4.13 -28.38
C TYR A 453 -19.22 3.15 -27.33
N GLU A 454 -20.11 2.30 -27.79
CA GLU A 454 -20.63 1.17 -26.99
C GLU A 454 -20.50 -0.13 -27.80
N TYR A 455 -20.28 -1.24 -27.11
CA TYR A 455 -20.39 -2.55 -27.74
C TYR A 455 -21.87 -2.92 -27.76
N THR A 456 -22.43 -3.12 -28.96
CA THR A 456 -23.87 -3.37 -29.11
C THR A 456 -24.13 -4.24 -30.33
N VAL A 457 -25.40 -4.63 -30.52
CA VAL A 457 -25.84 -5.38 -31.68
C VAL A 457 -26.80 -4.54 -32.53
N ILE A 458 -26.58 -4.58 -33.84
CA ILE A 458 -27.43 -3.88 -34.83
C ILE A 458 -27.95 -4.91 -35.83
N GLY A 459 -29.28 -4.96 -35.97
CA GLY A 459 -29.93 -5.85 -36.92
C GLY A 459 -31.44 -5.81 -36.79
N ASP A 460 -32.14 -6.34 -37.80
CA ASP A 460 -33.60 -6.41 -37.84
C ASP A 460 -34.18 -7.19 -36.64
N ILE A 461 -33.44 -8.22 -36.19
CA ILE A 461 -33.86 -9.06 -35.05
C ILE A 461 -34.00 -8.27 -33.74
N VAL A 462 -33.22 -7.20 -33.55
CA VAL A 462 -33.35 -6.32 -32.37
C VAL A 462 -34.72 -5.65 -32.36
N ASN A 463 -35.13 -5.13 -33.51
CA ASN A 463 -36.44 -4.51 -33.67
C ASN A 463 -37.57 -5.55 -33.52
N VAL A 464 -37.37 -6.75 -34.06
CA VAL A 464 -38.34 -7.87 -33.90
C VAL A 464 -38.55 -8.18 -32.44
N ALA A 465 -37.47 -8.40 -31.68
CA ALA A 465 -37.54 -8.74 -30.25
C ALA A 465 -38.26 -7.63 -29.46
N ALA A 466 -37.92 -6.34 -29.72
CA ALA A 466 -38.60 -5.21 -29.08
C ALA A 466 -40.10 -5.17 -29.37
N ARG A 467 -40.54 -5.43 -30.62
CA ARG A 467 -41.95 -5.43 -30.98
C ARG A 467 -42.70 -6.65 -30.43
N LEU A 468 -42.05 -7.79 -30.35
CA LEU A 468 -42.60 -8.99 -29.67
C LEU A 468 -42.82 -8.70 -28.19
N CYS A 469 -41.86 -8.02 -27.54
CA CYS A 469 -41.96 -7.60 -26.15
C CYS A 469 -43.15 -6.69 -25.89
N ASP A 470 -43.36 -5.66 -26.75
CA ASP A 470 -44.53 -4.77 -26.66
C ASP A 470 -45.84 -5.56 -26.77
N GLN A 471 -45.94 -6.52 -27.69
CA GLN A 471 -47.14 -7.34 -27.87
C GLN A 471 -47.33 -8.38 -26.78
N ALA A 472 -46.24 -8.89 -26.20
CA ALA A 472 -46.26 -9.89 -25.14
C ALA A 472 -47.00 -9.38 -23.88
N LYS A 473 -46.98 -8.08 -23.60
CA LYS A 473 -47.72 -7.45 -22.50
C LYS A 473 -49.24 -7.66 -22.59
N HIS A 474 -49.74 -8.03 -23.77
CA HIS A 474 -51.18 -8.29 -24.02
C HIS A 474 -51.52 -9.78 -24.12
N THR A 475 -50.60 -10.67 -23.79
CA THR A 475 -50.79 -12.11 -23.76
C THR A 475 -50.81 -12.66 -22.34
N ASP A 476 -51.39 -13.81 -22.15
CA ASP A 476 -51.55 -14.41 -20.80
C ASP A 476 -50.23 -14.78 -20.16
N ALA A 477 -49.31 -15.37 -20.93
CA ALA A 477 -47.99 -15.77 -20.45
C ALA A 477 -46.96 -14.62 -20.41
N GLY A 478 -47.23 -13.48 -21.10
CA GLY A 478 -46.31 -12.35 -21.17
C GLY A 478 -45.04 -12.60 -22.01
N VAL A 479 -44.99 -13.70 -22.80
CA VAL A 479 -43.78 -14.08 -23.55
C VAL A 479 -44.10 -14.40 -24.99
N LEU A 480 -43.53 -13.66 -25.94
CA LEU A 480 -43.65 -13.92 -27.38
C LEU A 480 -42.28 -14.17 -28.00
N VAL A 481 -42.21 -15.17 -28.85
CA VAL A 481 -40.97 -15.58 -29.52
C VAL A 481 -41.19 -15.68 -31.03
N ALA A 482 -40.16 -15.30 -31.81
CA ALA A 482 -40.15 -15.51 -33.25
C ALA A 482 -39.91 -16.98 -33.59
N GLU A 483 -40.50 -17.47 -34.71
CA GLU A 483 -40.33 -18.85 -35.17
C GLU A 483 -38.87 -19.23 -35.35
N GLU A 484 -38.03 -18.30 -35.85
CA GLU A 484 -36.60 -18.48 -36.09
C GLU A 484 -35.86 -18.85 -34.80
N ALA A 485 -36.30 -18.30 -33.64
CA ALA A 485 -35.69 -18.65 -32.35
C ALA A 485 -35.98 -20.09 -31.94
N ILE A 486 -37.21 -20.58 -32.22
CA ILE A 486 -37.59 -21.95 -31.96
C ILE A 486 -36.83 -22.92 -32.87
N GLN A 487 -36.68 -22.58 -34.16
CA GLN A 487 -35.94 -23.39 -35.12
C GLN A 487 -34.46 -23.49 -34.73
N ALA A 488 -33.81 -22.35 -34.49
CA ALA A 488 -32.40 -22.31 -34.10
C ALA A 488 -32.12 -23.04 -32.77
N SER A 489 -33.07 -23.03 -31.82
CA SER A 489 -32.92 -23.77 -30.54
C SER A 489 -32.85 -25.31 -30.70
N ARG A 490 -33.24 -25.82 -31.85
CA ARG A 490 -33.23 -27.28 -32.15
C ARG A 490 -31.95 -27.72 -32.84
N GLU A 491 -31.13 -26.79 -33.35
CA GLU A 491 -29.94 -27.05 -34.16
C GLU A 491 -28.66 -27.16 -33.33
N GLY A 492 -28.61 -26.54 -32.14
CA GLY A 492 -27.42 -26.49 -31.29
C GLY A 492 -27.31 -27.64 -30.28
N VAL A 493 -26.10 -27.89 -29.81
CA VAL A 493 -25.86 -28.81 -28.67
C VAL A 493 -26.15 -28.04 -27.37
N VAL A 494 -27.28 -28.35 -26.78
CA VAL A 494 -27.81 -27.66 -25.58
C VAL A 494 -27.41 -28.44 -24.33
N ASN A 495 -26.99 -27.73 -23.26
CA ASN A 495 -26.73 -28.35 -21.97
C ASN A 495 -28.03 -28.94 -21.34
N ASP A 496 -27.86 -29.94 -20.45
CA ASP A 496 -28.97 -30.67 -19.83
C ASP A 496 -29.96 -29.77 -19.09
N ALA A 497 -29.48 -28.71 -18.41
CA ALA A 497 -30.33 -27.80 -17.65
C ALA A 497 -31.23 -26.97 -18.57
N THR A 498 -30.68 -26.33 -19.58
CA THR A 498 -31.42 -25.57 -20.59
C THR A 498 -32.40 -26.45 -21.34
N GLN A 499 -31.97 -27.67 -21.71
CA GLN A 499 -32.85 -28.65 -22.39
C GLN A 499 -34.03 -29.09 -21.50
N ALA A 500 -33.81 -29.25 -20.18
CA ALA A 500 -34.86 -29.60 -19.24
C ALA A 500 -35.93 -28.50 -19.14
N VAL A 501 -35.54 -27.22 -19.19
CA VAL A 501 -36.48 -26.10 -19.21
C VAL A 501 -37.31 -26.11 -20.49
N LEU A 502 -36.67 -26.23 -21.65
CA LEU A 502 -37.35 -26.21 -22.94
C LEU A 502 -38.29 -27.39 -23.15
N ARG A 503 -37.94 -28.60 -22.63
CA ARG A 503 -38.83 -29.77 -22.67
C ARG A 503 -40.15 -29.60 -21.87
N ARG A 504 -40.13 -28.71 -20.88
CA ARG A 504 -41.31 -28.42 -20.03
C ARG A 504 -42.12 -27.24 -20.56
N SER A 505 -41.62 -26.52 -21.56
CA SER A 505 -42.26 -25.35 -22.15
C SER A 505 -43.11 -25.77 -23.36
N THR A 506 -44.21 -25.07 -23.60
CA THR A 506 -45.09 -25.27 -24.75
C THR A 506 -45.08 -24.01 -25.61
N PHE A 507 -45.00 -24.18 -26.93
CA PHE A 507 -45.06 -23.10 -27.90
C PHE A 507 -46.41 -23.08 -28.58
N GLU A 508 -47.26 -22.09 -28.29
CA GLU A 508 -48.57 -21.92 -28.89
C GLU A 508 -48.51 -20.90 -30.02
N ARG A 509 -48.91 -21.28 -31.23
CA ARG A 509 -48.88 -20.42 -32.39
C ARG A 509 -49.89 -19.29 -32.26
N ARG A 510 -49.45 -18.03 -32.28
CA ARG A 510 -50.33 -16.83 -32.23
C ARG A 510 -50.59 -16.23 -33.61
N GLY A 511 -49.95 -16.73 -34.66
CA GLY A 511 -50.18 -16.35 -36.06
C GLY A 511 -49.06 -15.48 -36.62
N ARG A 512 -49.38 -14.88 -37.78
CA ARG A 512 -48.45 -13.98 -38.50
C ARG A 512 -48.84 -12.53 -38.31
N ALA A 513 -47.92 -11.68 -37.90
CA ALA A 513 -48.14 -10.25 -37.86
C ALA A 513 -47.09 -9.47 -38.69
N LEU A 514 -47.57 -8.44 -39.34
CA LEU A 514 -46.68 -7.45 -39.94
C LEU A 514 -46.27 -6.45 -38.82
N LEU A 515 -45.05 -6.65 -38.26
CA LEU A 515 -44.57 -5.79 -37.22
C LEU A 515 -44.28 -4.36 -37.79
N ARG A 516 -44.56 -3.35 -37.01
CA ARG A 516 -44.41 -1.93 -37.43
C ARG A 516 -42.99 -1.67 -37.96
N GLY A 517 -42.89 -1.19 -39.20
CA GLY A 517 -41.62 -0.86 -39.87
C GLY A 517 -40.99 -2.02 -40.66
N ARG A 518 -41.62 -3.22 -40.68
CA ARG A 518 -41.15 -4.32 -41.52
C ARG A 518 -42.04 -4.50 -42.74
N THR A 519 -41.47 -5.08 -43.81
CA THR A 519 -42.20 -5.51 -45.01
C THR A 519 -42.50 -7.02 -44.99
N GLN A 520 -41.84 -7.77 -44.12
CA GLN A 520 -42.00 -9.21 -43.97
C GLN A 520 -42.85 -9.51 -42.73
N HIS A 521 -43.70 -10.55 -42.84
CA HIS A 521 -44.46 -11.04 -41.72
C HIS A 521 -43.60 -11.88 -40.80
N THR A 522 -43.70 -11.69 -39.50
CA THR A 522 -43.06 -12.52 -38.48
C THR A 522 -44.10 -13.51 -37.95
N GLU A 523 -43.72 -14.79 -37.94
CA GLU A 523 -44.52 -15.82 -37.30
C GLU A 523 -44.20 -15.84 -35.80
N MET A 524 -45.27 -15.75 -34.98
CA MET A 524 -45.12 -15.54 -33.53
C MET A 524 -45.71 -16.72 -32.77
N TYR A 525 -45.00 -17.09 -31.72
CA TYR A 525 -45.45 -18.10 -30.77
C TYR A 525 -45.46 -17.51 -29.36
N GLU A 526 -46.49 -17.84 -28.60
CA GLU A 526 -46.48 -17.61 -27.17
C GLU A 526 -45.79 -18.75 -26.48
N LEU A 527 -44.84 -18.43 -25.59
CA LEU A 527 -44.13 -19.42 -24.80
C LEU A 527 -44.82 -19.56 -23.46
N LEU A 528 -45.47 -20.70 -23.26
CA LEU A 528 -46.18 -21.06 -22.04
C LEU A 528 -45.22 -21.82 -21.11
N PRO A 529 -44.89 -21.31 -19.91
CA PRO A 529 -44.10 -22.01 -18.92
C PRO A 529 -44.90 -23.20 -18.35
N PHE A 530 -44.19 -24.20 -17.83
CA PHE A 530 -44.83 -25.39 -17.24
C PHE A 530 -45.69 -25.01 -16.02
N GLY A 531 -46.98 -25.30 -16.06
CA GLY A 531 -47.92 -25.05 -14.95
C GLY A 531 -48.85 -23.85 -15.10
N PHE A 532 -48.96 -23.28 -16.31
CA PHE A 532 -50.04 -22.34 -16.68
C PHE A 532 -51.34 -23.08 -17.00
#